data_e53c6f88882cd7f220ff0ae55503f181
#
_entry.id   e53c6f88882cd7f220ff0ae55503f181
#
_cell.length_a   1.000
_cell.length_b   1.000
_cell.length_c   1.000
_cell.angle_alpha   90.00
_cell.angle_beta   90.00
_cell.angle_gamma   90.00
#
_symmetry.space_group_name_H-M   'P 1'
#
loop_
_entity.id
_entity.type
_entity.pdbx_description
1 polymer ?
#
loop_
_entity_poly.entity_id
_entity_poly.type
_entity_poly.pdbx_seq_one_letter_code
_entity_poly.pdbx_strand_id
1 'polypeptide(L)'
;MIKITMKKVIVLGGGGFIGGHLAKRLKDQGCHVRIADIKNHEFWNHADICHEFIKCDLTDPKSVELVISEEADEVYQLAADMGGAGYIFTGENDANVMHNSVLINLNVAKECVEKKVKKVFYSSSACMYPEHNQLDPDNPNCVESSAYPANPDSEYGWEKLFSERLFLAFNRNYNLNVRIARFHNIFGPQGTWTGGKEKAPAAMMRKAAETPEGGQIEVWGDGLQTRSFLHVSECVEAV
;
A
#
# COMPACT_ATOMS: atom_id res chain seq x y z
N MET A 1 -1.01 39.31 -8.91
CA MET A 1 -0.98 38.33 -7.81
C MET A 1 -0.99 36.94 -8.41
N ILE A 2 0.08 36.18 -8.25
CA ILE A 2 0.11 34.76 -8.64
C ILE A 2 -0.81 34.04 -7.63
N LYS A 3 -1.95 33.53 -8.12
CA LYS A 3 -2.85 32.72 -7.31
C LYS A 3 -2.14 31.38 -7.06
N ILE A 4 -1.49 31.21 -5.91
CA ILE A 4 -0.96 29.92 -5.50
C ILE A 4 -2.18 29.03 -5.24
N THR A 5 -2.51 28.19 -6.20
CA THR A 5 -3.55 27.17 -6.01
C THR A 5 -2.94 26.03 -5.21
N MET A 6 -3.58 25.73 -4.08
CA MET A 6 -3.19 24.59 -3.25
C MET A 6 -3.31 23.29 -4.05
N LYS A 7 -2.25 22.47 -4.05
CA LYS A 7 -2.23 21.16 -4.73
C LYS A 7 -3.28 20.25 -4.10
N LYS A 8 -4.15 19.66 -4.92
CA LYS A 8 -5.22 18.76 -4.48
C LYS A 8 -4.79 17.30 -4.66
N VAL A 9 -4.72 16.56 -3.58
CA VAL A 9 -4.26 15.17 -3.57
C VAL A 9 -5.31 14.25 -2.94
N ILE A 10 -5.41 13.05 -3.47
CA ILE A 10 -6.32 12.02 -3.00
C ILE A 10 -5.49 10.82 -2.55
N VAL A 11 -5.70 10.36 -1.32
CA VAL A 11 -5.05 9.17 -0.77
C VAL A 11 -6.10 8.08 -0.57
N LEU A 12 -6.08 7.08 -1.45
CA LEU A 12 -6.92 5.89 -1.37
C LEU A 12 -6.23 4.88 -0.44
N GLY A 13 -6.93 4.42 0.58
CA GLY A 13 -6.33 3.61 1.65
C GLY A 13 -5.69 4.45 2.77
N GLY A 14 -6.11 5.73 2.91
CA GLY A 14 -5.57 6.65 3.91
C GLY A 14 -6.03 6.37 5.35
N GLY A 15 -7.01 5.48 5.56
CA GLY A 15 -7.34 4.93 6.88
C GLY A 15 -6.39 3.82 7.35
N GLY A 16 -5.46 3.39 6.49
CA GLY A 16 -4.42 2.41 6.80
C GLY A 16 -3.11 3.04 7.26
N PHE A 17 -2.16 2.18 7.63
CA PHE A 17 -0.86 2.55 8.20
C PHE A 17 -0.06 3.51 7.30
N ILE A 18 0.36 3.06 6.10
CA ILE A 18 1.19 3.87 5.21
C ILE A 18 0.40 5.07 4.67
N GLY A 19 -0.88 4.84 4.31
CA GLY A 19 -1.74 5.88 3.75
C GLY A 19 -1.99 7.03 4.73
N GLY A 20 -2.18 6.75 6.02
CA GLY A 20 -2.33 7.77 7.06
C GLY A 20 -1.08 8.62 7.23
N HIS A 21 0.11 7.99 7.27
CA HIS A 21 1.38 8.71 7.33
C HIS A 21 1.60 9.60 6.09
N LEU A 22 1.30 9.08 4.89
CA LEU A 22 1.42 9.83 3.65
C LEU A 22 0.44 11.02 3.63
N ALA A 23 -0.81 10.79 4.00
CA ALA A 23 -1.82 11.84 4.06
C ALA A 23 -1.42 12.96 5.00
N LYS A 24 -0.93 12.60 6.22
CA LYS A 24 -0.43 13.57 7.18
C LYS A 24 0.73 14.39 6.61
N ARG A 25 1.73 13.74 6.01
CA ARG A 25 2.88 14.42 5.40
C ARG A 25 2.45 15.39 4.30
N LEU A 26 1.59 14.95 3.38
CA LEU A 26 1.08 15.80 2.29
C LEU A 26 0.31 17.02 2.82
N LYS A 27 -0.48 16.84 3.88
CA LYS A 27 -1.17 17.92 4.55
C LYS A 27 -0.20 18.91 5.21
N ASP A 28 0.80 18.40 5.92
CA ASP A 28 1.85 19.23 6.55
C ASP A 28 2.67 20.01 5.51
N GLN A 29 2.77 19.51 4.28
CA GLN A 29 3.37 20.20 3.12
C GLN A 29 2.44 21.24 2.46
N GLY A 30 1.22 21.42 2.96
CA GLY A 30 0.27 22.43 2.47
C GLY A 30 -0.59 21.95 1.29
N CYS A 31 -0.69 20.64 1.05
CA CYS A 31 -1.64 20.10 0.07
C CYS A 31 -3.05 20.07 0.65
N HIS A 32 -4.07 20.23 -0.20
CA HIS A 32 -5.44 19.86 0.14
C HIS A 32 -5.59 18.35 -0.01
N VAL A 33 -5.76 17.65 1.11
CA VAL A 33 -5.78 16.19 1.16
C VAL A 33 -7.20 15.68 1.33
N ARG A 34 -7.64 14.81 0.42
CA ARG A 34 -8.82 13.96 0.56
C ARG A 34 -8.38 12.52 0.79
N ILE A 35 -8.99 11.86 1.76
CA ILE A 35 -8.81 10.43 2.02
C ILE A 35 -10.09 9.67 1.63
N ALA A 36 -9.92 8.48 1.06
CA ALA A 36 -10.98 7.49 0.95
C ALA A 36 -10.50 6.14 1.50
N ASP A 37 -11.33 5.53 2.35
CA ASP A 37 -11.05 4.22 2.94
C ASP A 37 -12.35 3.56 3.43
N ILE A 38 -12.36 2.24 3.54
CA ILE A 38 -13.45 1.47 4.14
C ILE A 38 -13.50 1.65 5.68
N LYS A 39 -12.39 2.05 6.29
CA LYS A 39 -12.26 2.26 7.74
C LYS A 39 -11.66 3.63 8.07
N ASN A 40 -11.95 4.12 9.27
CA ASN A 40 -11.27 5.27 9.84
C ASN A 40 -9.83 4.91 10.22
N HIS A 41 -8.95 5.91 10.28
CA HIS A 41 -7.63 5.72 10.86
C HIS A 41 -7.75 5.41 12.37
N GLU A 42 -6.95 4.46 12.85
CA GLU A 42 -7.07 3.95 14.22
C GLU A 42 -6.52 4.94 15.27
N PHE A 43 -5.47 5.67 14.92
CA PHE A 43 -4.68 6.49 15.86
C PHE A 43 -4.85 8.00 15.68
N TRP A 44 -5.28 8.47 14.50
CA TRP A 44 -5.43 9.90 14.21
C TRP A 44 -6.86 10.28 13.91
N ASN A 45 -7.26 11.48 14.35
CA ASN A 45 -8.49 12.07 13.90
C ASN A 45 -8.36 12.53 12.43
N HIS A 46 -9.46 12.62 11.72
CA HIS A 46 -9.46 13.06 10.32
C HIS A 46 -8.85 14.46 10.17
N ALA A 47 -9.15 15.36 11.11
CA ALA A 47 -8.61 16.72 11.09
C ALA A 47 -7.09 16.79 11.20
N ASP A 48 -6.43 15.76 11.70
CA ASP A 48 -4.96 15.70 11.81
C ASP A 48 -4.30 15.34 10.49
N ILE A 49 -4.96 14.52 9.65
CA ILE A 49 -4.37 13.89 8.47
C ILE A 49 -4.97 14.31 7.13
N CYS A 50 -6.18 14.88 7.11
CA CYS A 50 -6.83 15.28 5.84
C CYS A 50 -7.73 16.51 6.01
N HIS A 51 -8.26 17.02 4.91
CA HIS A 51 -9.30 18.04 4.84
C HIS A 51 -10.67 17.40 4.62
N GLU A 52 -10.70 16.29 3.88
CA GLU A 52 -11.90 15.53 3.58
C GLU A 52 -11.64 14.04 3.80
N PHE A 53 -12.56 13.36 4.48
CA PHE A 53 -12.54 11.92 4.65
C PHE A 53 -13.83 11.31 4.14
N ILE A 54 -13.74 10.43 3.14
CA ILE A 54 -14.88 9.73 2.56
C ILE A 54 -14.77 8.24 2.94
N LYS A 55 -15.65 7.80 3.83
CA LYS A 55 -15.72 6.40 4.19
C LYS A 55 -16.53 5.64 3.14
N CYS A 56 -15.88 4.85 2.33
CA CYS A 56 -16.52 4.11 1.24
C CYS A 56 -15.74 2.86 0.85
N ASP A 57 -16.39 1.97 0.11
CA ASP A 57 -15.80 0.78 -0.49
C ASP A 57 -15.39 1.10 -1.94
N LEU A 58 -14.09 1.03 -2.22
CA LEU A 58 -13.52 1.33 -3.54
C LEU A 58 -13.68 0.17 -4.55
N THR A 59 -14.21 -0.98 -4.14
CA THR A 59 -14.65 -2.03 -5.07
C THR A 59 -15.90 -1.60 -5.81
N ASP A 60 -16.71 -0.68 -5.25
CA ASP A 60 -17.83 -0.06 -5.94
C ASP A 60 -17.37 1.09 -6.86
N PRO A 61 -17.60 0.99 -8.18
CA PRO A 61 -17.19 2.04 -9.12
C PRO A 61 -17.83 3.42 -8.83
N LYS A 62 -19.04 3.47 -8.26
CA LYS A 62 -19.68 4.74 -7.90
C LYS A 62 -18.97 5.44 -6.75
N SER A 63 -18.43 4.66 -5.82
CA SER A 63 -17.60 5.19 -4.74
C SER A 63 -16.34 5.83 -5.29
N VAL A 64 -15.67 5.19 -6.26
CA VAL A 64 -14.46 5.73 -6.88
C VAL A 64 -14.77 6.99 -7.70
N GLU A 65 -15.86 7.01 -8.44
CA GLU A 65 -16.35 8.20 -9.17
C GLU A 65 -16.61 9.39 -8.24
N LEU A 66 -17.19 9.15 -7.05
CA LEU A 66 -17.41 10.16 -6.02
C LEU A 66 -16.11 10.71 -5.45
N VAL A 67 -15.13 9.83 -5.23
CA VAL A 67 -13.87 10.17 -4.55
C VAL A 67 -12.93 10.91 -5.48
N ILE A 68 -12.76 10.46 -6.73
CA ILE A 68 -11.80 11.02 -7.69
C ILE A 68 -12.48 12.18 -8.43
N SER A 69 -12.05 13.40 -8.12
CA SER A 69 -12.58 14.63 -8.74
C SER A 69 -11.72 15.06 -9.93
N GLU A 70 -12.32 15.81 -10.85
CA GLU A 70 -11.64 16.42 -12.02
C GLU A 70 -10.55 17.43 -11.64
N GLU A 71 -10.56 17.89 -10.39
CA GLU A 71 -9.58 18.85 -9.89
C GLU A 71 -8.38 18.20 -9.18
N ALA A 72 -8.31 16.86 -9.11
CA ALA A 72 -7.22 16.17 -8.45
C ALA A 72 -5.92 16.31 -9.26
N ASP A 73 -4.88 16.80 -8.60
CA ASP A 73 -3.54 16.86 -9.19
C ASP A 73 -2.89 15.47 -9.12
N GLU A 74 -3.02 14.78 -7.99
CA GLU A 74 -2.41 13.48 -7.78
C GLU A 74 -3.34 12.53 -7.02
N VAL A 75 -3.29 11.26 -7.40
CA VAL A 75 -3.97 10.16 -6.70
C VAL A 75 -2.91 9.16 -6.23
N TYR A 76 -2.92 8.88 -4.94
CA TYR A 76 -2.06 7.88 -4.31
C TYR A 76 -2.88 6.64 -4.01
N GLN A 77 -2.69 5.60 -4.82
CA GLN A 77 -3.43 4.34 -4.71
C GLN A 77 -2.67 3.36 -3.80
N LEU A 78 -3.11 3.29 -2.53
CA LEU A 78 -2.59 2.38 -1.51
C LEU A 78 -3.68 1.42 -0.98
N ALA A 79 -4.93 1.60 -1.41
CA ALA A 79 -6.02 0.73 -0.99
C ALA A 79 -5.85 -0.68 -1.60
N ALA A 80 -5.94 -1.69 -0.77
CA ALA A 80 -5.88 -3.09 -1.18
C ALA A 80 -6.52 -3.97 -0.10
N ASP A 81 -7.02 -5.12 -0.49
CA ASP A 81 -7.31 -6.18 0.46
C ASP A 81 -6.01 -6.93 0.76
N MET A 82 -5.46 -6.69 1.93
CA MET A 82 -4.15 -7.21 2.30
C MET A 82 -3.98 -7.34 3.82
N GLY A 83 -2.98 -8.11 4.22
CA GLY A 83 -2.62 -8.32 5.61
C GLY A 83 -1.15 -8.72 5.79
N GLY A 84 -0.81 -9.25 6.96
CA GLY A 84 0.47 -9.90 7.22
C GLY A 84 0.57 -11.28 6.57
N ALA A 85 1.70 -11.98 6.81
CA ALA A 85 1.95 -13.31 6.25
C ALA A 85 0.83 -14.33 6.55
N GLY A 86 0.27 -14.30 7.77
CA GLY A 86 -0.86 -15.14 8.15
C GLY A 86 -2.18 -14.86 7.42
N TYR A 87 -2.26 -13.78 6.65
CA TYR A 87 -3.42 -13.45 5.85
C TYR A 87 -3.24 -13.79 4.36
N ILE A 88 -2.02 -13.54 3.83
CA ILE A 88 -1.75 -13.62 2.39
C ILE A 88 -1.12 -14.95 1.94
N PHE A 89 -0.64 -15.82 2.87
CA PHE A 89 0.02 -17.08 2.53
C PHE A 89 -0.73 -18.33 3.02
N THR A 90 -1.90 -18.18 3.65
CA THR A 90 -2.68 -19.34 4.14
C THR A 90 -3.57 -19.97 3.08
N GLY A 91 -3.82 -19.28 1.97
CA GLY A 91 -4.78 -19.69 0.95
C GLY A 91 -6.25 -19.40 1.28
N GLU A 92 -6.55 -19.05 2.53
CA GLU A 92 -7.93 -18.84 2.98
C GLU A 92 -8.57 -17.56 2.41
N ASN A 93 -7.76 -16.58 2.06
CA ASN A 93 -8.21 -15.26 1.60
C ASN A 93 -7.90 -14.97 0.13
N ASP A 94 -7.32 -15.90 -0.61
CA ASP A 94 -6.81 -15.69 -1.96
C ASP A 94 -7.84 -15.09 -2.92
N ALA A 95 -9.04 -15.67 -2.94
CA ALA A 95 -10.13 -15.17 -3.80
C ALA A 95 -10.53 -13.73 -3.47
N ASN A 96 -10.60 -13.37 -2.18
CA ASN A 96 -10.95 -12.02 -1.73
C ASN A 96 -9.84 -11.03 -2.05
N VAL A 97 -8.59 -11.40 -1.77
CA VAL A 97 -7.40 -10.58 -2.06
C VAL A 97 -7.34 -10.25 -3.55
N MET A 98 -7.45 -11.26 -4.41
CA MET A 98 -7.47 -11.07 -5.87
C MET A 98 -8.66 -10.23 -6.32
N HIS A 99 -9.89 -10.63 -5.96
CA HIS A 99 -11.12 -9.99 -6.41
C HIS A 99 -11.18 -8.52 -5.99
N ASN A 100 -11.02 -8.25 -4.69
CA ASN A 100 -11.22 -6.91 -4.16
C ASN A 100 -10.12 -5.94 -4.64
N SER A 101 -8.85 -6.35 -4.59
CA SER A 101 -7.74 -5.50 -5.01
C SER A 101 -7.76 -5.23 -6.51
N VAL A 102 -8.09 -6.23 -7.34
CA VAL A 102 -8.23 -6.04 -8.80
C VAL A 102 -9.37 -5.07 -9.12
N LEU A 103 -10.54 -5.22 -8.49
CA LEU A 103 -11.67 -4.30 -8.70
C LEU A 103 -11.32 -2.86 -8.33
N ILE A 104 -10.69 -2.65 -7.17
CA ILE A 104 -10.22 -1.33 -6.75
C ILE A 104 -9.31 -0.74 -7.84
N ASN A 105 -8.30 -1.46 -8.28
CA ASN A 105 -7.31 -0.96 -9.24
C ASN A 105 -7.90 -0.71 -10.63
N LEU A 106 -8.84 -1.54 -11.09
CA LEU A 106 -9.58 -1.34 -12.35
C LEU A 106 -10.41 -0.04 -12.28
N ASN A 107 -11.18 0.15 -11.22
CA ASN A 107 -12.01 1.33 -11.03
C ASN A 107 -11.16 2.61 -10.95
N VAL A 108 -10.08 2.57 -10.16
CA VAL A 108 -9.18 3.72 -9.98
C VAL A 108 -8.47 4.10 -11.28
N ALA A 109 -7.92 3.12 -12.01
CA ALA A 109 -7.21 3.39 -13.27
C ALA A 109 -8.14 4.03 -14.30
N LYS A 110 -9.37 3.50 -14.44
CA LYS A 110 -10.39 4.03 -15.34
C LYS A 110 -10.76 5.47 -14.96
N GLU A 111 -11.12 5.69 -13.69
CA GLU A 111 -11.60 6.98 -13.24
C GLU A 111 -10.51 8.07 -13.30
N CYS A 112 -9.25 7.72 -13.01
CA CYS A 112 -8.13 8.65 -13.16
C CYS A 112 -7.95 9.13 -14.61
N VAL A 113 -8.21 8.29 -15.60
CA VAL A 113 -8.19 8.70 -17.02
C VAL A 113 -9.38 9.59 -17.35
N GLU A 114 -10.60 9.21 -16.93
CA GLU A 114 -11.83 9.96 -17.20
C GLU A 114 -11.78 11.38 -16.57
N LYS A 115 -11.26 11.50 -15.35
CA LYS A 115 -11.09 12.76 -14.63
C LYS A 115 -9.78 13.49 -14.94
N LYS A 116 -8.95 12.98 -15.85
CA LYS A 116 -7.68 13.59 -16.30
C LYS A 116 -6.73 13.90 -15.15
N VAL A 117 -6.64 12.99 -14.18
CA VAL A 117 -5.72 13.10 -13.05
C VAL A 117 -4.29 13.25 -13.57
N LYS A 118 -3.52 14.21 -13.05
CA LYS A 118 -2.19 14.56 -13.58
C LYS A 118 -1.12 13.51 -13.26
N LYS A 119 -1.24 12.84 -12.10
CA LYS A 119 -0.31 11.81 -11.68
C LYS A 119 -1.01 10.77 -10.80
N VAL A 120 -0.67 9.52 -11.01
CA VAL A 120 -1.09 8.41 -10.14
C VAL A 120 0.16 7.74 -9.57
N PHE A 121 0.18 7.56 -8.26
CA PHE A 121 1.12 6.67 -7.59
C PHE A 121 0.41 5.36 -7.25
N TYR A 122 1.05 4.23 -7.54
CA TYR A 122 0.57 2.90 -7.18
C TYR A 122 1.56 2.18 -6.26
N SER A 123 1.07 1.70 -5.13
CA SER A 123 1.85 0.87 -4.21
C SER A 123 1.80 -0.60 -4.62
N SER A 124 2.84 -1.07 -5.28
CA SER A 124 3.11 -2.48 -5.49
C SER A 124 3.83 -3.11 -4.29
N SER A 125 4.30 -4.32 -4.41
CA SER A 125 4.91 -5.08 -3.31
C SER A 125 6.07 -5.94 -3.82
N ALA A 126 7.04 -6.20 -2.94
CA ALA A 126 8.09 -7.19 -3.20
C ALA A 126 7.55 -8.62 -3.41
N CYS A 127 6.33 -8.92 -2.93
CA CYS A 127 5.68 -10.21 -3.16
C CYS A 127 5.39 -10.49 -4.65
N MET A 128 5.50 -9.48 -5.52
CA MET A 128 5.35 -9.68 -6.97
C MET A 128 6.59 -10.28 -7.65
N TYR A 129 7.74 -10.28 -6.98
CA TYR A 129 8.94 -10.92 -7.51
C TYR A 129 8.80 -12.44 -7.49
N PRO A 130 9.45 -13.14 -8.44
CA PRO A 130 9.51 -14.60 -8.41
C PRO A 130 10.05 -15.11 -7.08
N GLU A 131 9.44 -16.18 -6.56
CA GLU A 131 9.84 -16.80 -5.29
C GLU A 131 11.35 -17.12 -5.25
N HIS A 132 11.88 -17.70 -6.33
CA HIS A 132 13.30 -18.07 -6.41
C HIS A 132 14.28 -16.90 -6.27
N ASN A 133 13.84 -15.66 -6.49
CA ASN A 133 14.66 -14.46 -6.28
C ASN A 133 14.88 -14.14 -4.79
N GLN A 134 14.09 -14.73 -3.90
CA GLN A 134 14.05 -14.40 -2.48
C GLN A 134 14.42 -15.57 -1.56
N LEU A 135 14.74 -16.75 -2.12
CA LEU A 135 15.05 -17.97 -1.34
C LEU A 135 16.45 -17.94 -0.74
N ASP A 136 17.41 -17.32 -1.42
CA ASP A 136 18.78 -17.20 -0.92
C ASP A 136 18.90 -15.95 -0.04
N PRO A 137 19.03 -16.07 1.29
CA PRO A 137 19.13 -14.93 2.18
C PRO A 137 20.40 -14.10 2.00
N ASP A 138 21.48 -14.72 1.47
CA ASP A 138 22.78 -14.07 1.28
C ASP A 138 22.89 -13.37 -0.07
N ASN A 139 22.05 -13.75 -1.04
CA ASN A 139 22.05 -13.18 -2.39
C ASN A 139 20.64 -12.98 -2.96
N PRO A 140 19.79 -12.15 -2.31
CA PRO A 140 18.46 -11.86 -2.83
C PRO A 140 18.56 -11.08 -4.15
N ASN A 141 17.80 -11.49 -5.15
CA ASN A 141 17.77 -10.84 -6.46
C ASN A 141 16.41 -10.16 -6.73
N CYS A 142 16.19 -9.00 -6.12
CA CYS A 142 14.98 -8.20 -6.30
C CYS A 142 15.23 -6.90 -7.07
N VAL A 143 16.13 -6.91 -8.07
CA VAL A 143 16.26 -5.80 -9.00
C VAL A 143 15.02 -5.70 -9.88
N GLU A 144 14.64 -4.50 -10.31
CA GLU A 144 13.36 -4.28 -11.01
C GLU A 144 13.16 -5.18 -12.24
N SER A 145 14.24 -5.45 -12.99
CA SER A 145 14.19 -6.31 -14.19
C SER A 145 13.96 -7.79 -13.89
N SER A 146 14.22 -8.24 -12.66
CA SER A 146 14.10 -9.66 -12.26
C SER A 146 12.66 -10.09 -11.97
N ALA A 147 11.69 -9.21 -12.16
CA ALA A 147 10.27 -9.54 -12.07
C ALA A 147 9.80 -10.59 -13.10
N TYR A 148 10.61 -10.83 -14.12
CA TYR A 148 10.28 -11.78 -15.20
C TYR A 148 11.45 -12.74 -15.46
N PRO A 149 11.13 -14.05 -15.76
CA PRO A 149 9.79 -14.65 -15.86
C PRO A 149 9.06 -14.62 -14.52
N ALA A 150 7.74 -14.31 -14.54
CA ALA A 150 6.95 -14.14 -13.33
C ALA A 150 6.65 -15.48 -12.65
N ASN A 151 6.85 -15.52 -11.34
CA ASN A 151 6.50 -16.65 -10.47
C ASN A 151 6.33 -16.19 -9.02
N PRO A 152 5.39 -15.25 -8.73
CA PRO A 152 5.08 -14.89 -7.36
C PRO A 152 4.65 -16.07 -6.51
N ASP A 153 4.94 -16.03 -5.22
CA ASP A 153 4.67 -17.09 -4.25
C ASP A 153 3.26 -17.08 -3.65
N SER A 154 2.43 -16.10 -4.05
CA SER A 154 1.09 -15.90 -3.50
C SER A 154 0.17 -15.21 -4.49
N GLU A 155 -1.14 -15.40 -4.33
CA GLU A 155 -2.15 -14.69 -5.12
C GLU A 155 -2.08 -13.16 -4.90
N TYR A 156 -1.68 -12.72 -3.73
CA TYR A 156 -1.36 -11.31 -3.48
C TYR A 156 -0.23 -10.81 -4.39
N GLY A 157 0.83 -11.59 -4.55
CA GLY A 157 1.94 -11.25 -5.45
C GLY A 157 1.50 -11.20 -6.91
N TRP A 158 0.67 -12.13 -7.34
CA TRP A 158 0.09 -12.15 -8.69
C TRP A 158 -0.83 -10.95 -8.93
N GLU A 159 -1.67 -10.59 -7.94
CA GLU A 159 -2.51 -9.38 -8.03
C GLU A 159 -1.65 -8.12 -8.20
N LYS A 160 -0.60 -7.98 -7.40
CA LYS A 160 0.31 -6.82 -7.47
C LYS A 160 0.99 -6.71 -8.82
N LEU A 161 1.47 -7.82 -9.37
CA LEU A 161 2.06 -7.85 -10.70
C LEU A 161 1.03 -7.53 -11.81
N PHE A 162 -0.17 -8.10 -11.72
CA PHE A 162 -1.27 -7.77 -12.64
C PHE A 162 -1.57 -6.28 -12.62
N SER A 163 -1.69 -5.69 -11.45
CA SER A 163 -2.01 -4.27 -11.29
C SER A 163 -0.89 -3.35 -11.78
N GLU A 164 0.40 -3.71 -11.61
CA GLU A 164 1.49 -2.98 -12.28
C GLU A 164 1.29 -2.95 -13.79
N ARG A 165 1.00 -4.11 -14.40
CA ARG A 165 0.77 -4.21 -15.84
C ARG A 165 -0.46 -3.43 -16.30
N LEU A 166 -1.52 -3.43 -15.49
CA LEU A 166 -2.74 -2.64 -15.72
C LEU A 166 -2.40 -1.15 -15.80
N PHE A 167 -1.79 -0.58 -14.75
CA PHE A 167 -1.42 0.83 -14.72
C PHE A 167 -0.44 1.21 -15.85
N LEU A 168 0.53 0.36 -16.17
CA LEU A 168 1.45 0.57 -17.29
C LEU A 168 0.75 0.49 -18.65
N ALA A 169 -0.30 -0.32 -18.80
CA ALA A 169 -1.11 -0.33 -20.03
C ALA A 169 -1.92 0.97 -20.16
N PHE A 170 -2.51 1.46 -19.08
CA PHE A 170 -3.20 2.75 -19.04
C PHE A 170 -2.24 3.93 -19.32
N ASN A 171 -1.01 3.86 -18.82
CA ASN A 171 0.03 4.83 -19.18
C ASN A 171 0.28 4.84 -20.70
N ARG A 172 0.49 3.68 -21.32
CA ARG A 172 0.77 3.59 -22.76
C ARG A 172 -0.40 4.03 -23.65
N ASN A 173 -1.63 3.66 -23.27
CA ASN A 173 -2.78 3.85 -24.15
C ASN A 173 -3.51 5.17 -23.92
N TYR A 174 -3.47 5.70 -22.69
CA TYR A 174 -4.22 6.88 -22.28
C TYR A 174 -3.35 8.00 -21.73
N ASN A 175 -2.00 7.85 -21.77
CA ASN A 175 -1.05 8.81 -21.22
C ASN A 175 -1.23 9.09 -19.71
N LEU A 176 -1.79 8.14 -18.96
CA LEU A 176 -1.90 8.27 -17.51
C LEU A 176 -0.49 8.29 -16.91
N ASN A 177 -0.08 9.40 -16.29
CA ASN A 177 1.24 9.53 -15.69
C ASN A 177 1.32 8.71 -14.41
N VAL A 178 1.86 7.50 -14.49
CA VAL A 178 1.93 6.56 -13.36
C VAL A 178 3.34 6.49 -12.79
N ARG A 179 3.42 6.41 -11.47
CA ARG A 179 4.63 6.03 -10.72
C ARG A 179 4.29 4.81 -9.89
N ILE A 180 5.17 3.82 -9.89
CA ILE A 180 4.98 2.54 -9.18
C ILE A 180 6.17 2.33 -8.25
N ALA A 181 5.90 2.00 -7.00
CA ALA A 181 6.93 1.55 -6.06
C ALA A 181 6.59 0.16 -5.52
N ARG A 182 7.57 -0.74 -5.53
CA ARG A 182 7.49 -2.08 -4.96
C ARG A 182 7.93 -2.01 -3.50
N PHE A 183 6.96 -1.89 -2.62
CA PHE A 183 7.25 -1.82 -1.20
C PHE A 183 7.74 -3.17 -0.68
N HIS A 184 8.86 -3.13 0.04
CA HIS A 184 9.31 -4.24 0.89
C HIS A 184 8.61 -4.18 2.26
N ASN A 185 9.30 -4.52 3.35
CA ASN A 185 8.66 -4.52 4.65
C ASN A 185 8.68 -3.12 5.27
N ILE A 186 7.59 -2.40 5.12
CA ILE A 186 7.43 -1.09 5.77
C ILE A 186 7.03 -1.32 7.23
N PHE A 187 7.70 -0.64 8.16
CA PHE A 187 7.43 -0.71 9.59
C PHE A 187 7.48 0.68 10.24
N GLY A 188 6.95 0.80 11.43
CA GLY A 188 6.98 2.05 12.19
C GLY A 188 5.76 2.21 13.11
N PRO A 189 5.65 3.37 13.78
CA PRO A 189 4.53 3.65 14.66
C PRO A 189 3.20 3.63 13.92
N GLN A 190 2.10 3.35 14.63
CA GLN A 190 0.74 3.23 14.10
C GLN A 190 0.53 2.10 13.06
N GLY A 191 1.49 1.21 12.91
CA GLY A 191 1.31 -0.04 12.17
C GLY A 191 0.52 -1.06 12.99
N THR A 192 -0.10 -2.04 12.32
CA THR A 192 -0.76 -3.16 12.99
C THR A 192 0.25 -3.97 13.80
N TRP A 193 -0.05 -4.25 15.07
CA TRP A 193 0.85 -4.92 16.02
C TRP A 193 0.23 -6.17 16.67
N THR A 194 -1.06 -6.45 16.41
CA THR A 194 -1.80 -7.62 16.91
C THR A 194 -2.74 -8.18 15.83
N GLY A 195 -3.36 -9.33 16.09
CA GLY A 195 -4.43 -9.89 15.27
C GLY A 195 -3.98 -10.66 14.04
N GLY A 196 -2.72 -11.06 13.94
CA GLY A 196 -2.20 -11.91 12.87
C GLY A 196 -1.92 -11.18 11.55
N LYS A 197 -2.13 -9.87 11.49
CA LYS A 197 -1.82 -9.01 10.32
C LYS A 197 -0.56 -8.18 10.51
N GLU A 198 0.09 -8.28 11.68
CA GLU A 198 1.32 -7.57 12.00
C GLU A 198 2.52 -8.08 11.21
N LYS A 199 3.44 -7.17 10.89
CA LYS A 199 4.74 -7.52 10.32
C LYS A 199 5.73 -7.97 11.40
N ALA A 200 6.76 -8.71 11.01
CA ALA A 200 7.73 -9.30 11.93
C ALA A 200 8.30 -8.35 12.99
N PRO A 201 8.71 -7.09 12.69
CA PRO A 201 9.19 -6.18 13.73
C PRO A 201 8.15 -5.91 14.81
N ALA A 202 6.90 -5.64 14.43
CA ALA A 202 5.82 -5.39 15.39
C ALA A 202 5.48 -6.63 16.20
N ALA A 203 5.44 -7.82 15.57
CA ALA A 203 5.22 -9.08 16.26
C ALA A 203 6.31 -9.38 17.29
N MET A 204 7.58 -9.19 16.93
CA MET A 204 8.71 -9.43 17.83
C MET A 204 8.75 -8.43 18.99
N MET A 205 8.48 -7.15 18.73
CA MET A 205 8.39 -6.12 19.77
C MET A 205 7.27 -6.44 20.76
N ARG A 206 6.09 -6.85 20.27
CA ARG A 206 4.98 -7.27 21.12
C ARG A 206 5.37 -8.47 21.98
N LYS A 207 5.89 -9.54 21.36
CA LYS A 207 6.32 -10.75 22.09
C LYS A 207 7.36 -10.40 23.15
N ALA A 208 8.31 -9.53 22.86
CA ALA A 208 9.30 -9.09 23.83
C ALA A 208 8.70 -8.30 24.99
N ALA A 209 7.71 -7.43 24.71
CA ALA A 209 7.04 -6.63 25.74
C ALA A 209 6.11 -7.45 26.65
N GLU A 210 5.49 -8.51 26.10
CA GLU A 210 4.55 -9.38 26.82
C GLU A 210 5.24 -10.52 27.59
N THR A 211 6.49 -10.84 27.23
CA THR A 211 7.23 -11.94 27.87
C THR A 211 7.87 -11.48 29.19
N PRO A 212 7.61 -12.16 30.33
CA PRO A 212 8.21 -11.83 31.60
C PRO A 212 9.75 -12.04 31.58
N GLU A 213 10.44 -11.39 32.49
CA GLU A 213 11.90 -11.54 32.63
C GLU A 213 12.30 -13.02 32.80
N GLY A 214 13.28 -13.46 32.00
CA GLY A 214 13.69 -14.86 31.95
C GLY A 214 12.77 -15.80 31.16
N GLY A 215 11.67 -15.29 30.58
CA GLY A 215 10.79 -16.05 29.71
C GLY A 215 11.36 -16.32 28.33
N GLN A 216 10.63 -17.09 27.52
CA GLN A 216 11.02 -17.48 26.15
C GLN A 216 10.12 -16.79 25.12
N ILE A 217 10.70 -16.37 24.02
CA ILE A 217 10.00 -15.81 22.85
C ILE A 217 10.05 -16.87 21.74
N GLU A 218 8.88 -17.29 21.25
CA GLU A 218 8.79 -18.16 20.09
C GLU A 218 9.09 -17.38 18.81
N VAL A 219 10.06 -17.86 18.04
CA VAL A 219 10.41 -17.38 16.70
C VAL A 219 10.09 -18.49 15.69
N TRP A 220 9.34 -18.15 14.64
CA TRP A 220 9.00 -19.10 13.59
C TRP A 220 10.18 -19.33 12.65
N GLY A 221 10.38 -20.58 12.24
CA GLY A 221 11.51 -21.01 11.41
C GLY A 221 12.79 -21.22 12.21
N ASP A 222 13.90 -21.19 11.52
CA ASP A 222 15.25 -21.41 12.07
C ASP A 222 15.95 -20.12 12.56
N GLY A 223 15.32 -18.96 12.35
CA GLY A 223 15.87 -17.67 12.72
C GLY A 223 16.91 -17.10 11.74
N LEU A 224 17.17 -17.78 10.63
CA LEU A 224 18.16 -17.37 9.61
C LEU A 224 17.56 -16.51 8.49
N GLN A 225 16.23 -16.32 8.48
CA GLN A 225 15.56 -15.52 7.47
C GLN A 225 15.99 -14.05 7.53
N THR A 226 16.39 -13.50 6.39
CA THR A 226 16.70 -12.08 6.25
C THR A 226 15.61 -11.36 5.48
N ARG A 227 15.38 -10.08 5.82
CA ARG A 227 14.43 -9.21 5.10
C ARG A 227 14.93 -7.77 5.14
N SER A 228 14.64 -7.04 4.07
CA SER A 228 14.83 -5.59 4.06
C SER A 228 13.65 -4.91 4.77
N PHE A 229 13.95 -3.95 5.64
CA PHE A 229 12.96 -3.15 6.34
C PHE A 229 13.18 -1.68 6.04
N LEU A 230 12.09 -0.94 5.77
CA LEU A 230 12.11 0.50 5.57
C LEU A 230 11.17 1.17 6.57
N HIS A 231 11.67 2.17 7.30
CA HIS A 231 10.82 2.92 8.22
C HIS A 231 9.79 3.75 7.47
N VAL A 232 8.58 3.85 8.02
CA VAL A 232 7.45 4.50 7.34
C VAL A 232 7.72 5.97 6.98
N SER A 233 8.50 6.70 7.79
CA SER A 233 8.87 8.08 7.47
C SER A 233 9.72 8.18 6.21
N GLU A 234 10.67 7.27 6.02
CA GLU A 234 11.50 7.22 4.80
C GLU A 234 10.68 6.73 3.60
N CYS A 235 9.76 5.77 3.83
CA CYS A 235 8.84 5.32 2.79
C CYS A 235 7.99 6.47 2.24
N VAL A 236 7.34 7.26 3.10
CA VAL A 236 6.50 8.39 2.65
C VAL A 236 7.32 9.58 2.14
N GLU A 237 8.61 9.64 2.46
CA GLU A 237 9.52 10.61 1.86
C GLU A 237 9.89 10.25 0.42
N ALA A 238 10.06 8.96 0.15
CA ALA A 238 10.37 8.45 -1.19
C ALA A 238 9.18 8.52 -2.15
N VAL A 239 7.95 8.51 -1.64
CA VAL A 239 6.70 8.61 -2.41
C VAL A 239 6.38 10.04 -2.80
#